data_be3307ab676a6a502ba72b14c34a5096
#
_entry.id   be3307ab676a6a502ba72b14c34a5096
#
_cell.length_a   1.000
_cell.length_b   1.000
_cell.length_c   1.000
_cell.angle_alpha   90.00
_cell.angle_beta   90.00
_cell.angle_gamma   90.00
#
_symmetry.space_group_name_H-M   'P 1'
#
loop_
_entity.id
_entity.type
_entity.pdbx_description
1 polymer ?
#
loop_
_entity_poly.entity_id
_entity_poly.type
_entity_poly.pdbx_seq_one_letter_code
_entity_poly.pdbx_strand_id
1 'polypeptide(L)'
;MNESLTVLIERNAEFDAEFVTEPYEVAWAREARWFVVLDEAPEAFDFRLDTEISPDGLDWCPLEGVSTHVADQRVTSWAVRDFGGWLRVRGAVTGTGQAKGSVFLVLKA
;
A
#
# COMPACT_ATOMS: atom_id res chain seq x y z
N MET A 1 -9.14 25.53 -3.51
CA MET A 1 -8.56 24.78 -4.63
C MET A 1 -8.30 23.34 -4.20
N ASN A 2 -8.74 22.40 -5.01
CA ASN A 2 -8.55 20.98 -4.70
C ASN A 2 -7.23 20.51 -5.30
N GLU A 3 -6.40 19.92 -4.46
CA GLU A 3 -5.15 19.34 -4.90
C GLU A 3 -5.27 17.83 -4.93
N SER A 4 -4.64 17.22 -5.92
CA SER A 4 -4.56 15.78 -6.08
C SER A 4 -3.16 15.41 -6.51
N LEU A 5 -2.62 14.36 -5.93
CA LEU A 5 -1.28 13.88 -6.22
C LEU A 5 -1.31 12.36 -6.33
N THR A 6 -0.76 11.83 -7.43
CA THR A 6 -0.53 10.41 -7.57
C THR A 6 0.97 10.15 -7.40
N VAL A 7 1.30 9.33 -6.42
CA VAL A 7 2.70 9.01 -6.09
C VAL A 7 2.96 7.55 -6.44
N LEU A 8 4.01 7.32 -7.18
CA LEU A 8 4.52 5.97 -7.42
C LEU A 8 5.45 5.61 -6.26
N ILE A 9 4.93 4.82 -5.32
CA ILE A 9 5.67 4.44 -4.10
C ILE A 9 6.69 3.35 -4.42
N GLU A 10 6.27 2.33 -5.15
CA GLU A 10 7.15 1.23 -5.57
C GLU A 10 6.93 0.96 -7.06
N ARG A 11 8.02 0.84 -7.80
CA ARG A 11 7.98 0.62 -9.24
C ARG A 11 8.65 -0.70 -9.58
N ASN A 12 7.93 -1.56 -10.28
CA ASN A 12 8.43 -2.87 -10.73
C ASN A 12 9.09 -3.63 -9.58
N ALA A 13 8.46 -3.57 -8.41
CA ALA A 13 8.97 -4.22 -7.22
C ALA A 13 8.74 -5.72 -7.27
N GLU A 14 9.67 -6.46 -6.70
CA GLU A 14 9.49 -7.89 -6.42
C GLU A 14 8.97 -8.00 -4.99
N PHE A 15 7.76 -8.55 -4.85
CA PHE A 15 7.14 -8.69 -3.54
C PHE A 15 7.51 -10.05 -2.95
N ASP A 16 8.29 -10.00 -1.88
CA ASP A 16 8.76 -11.19 -1.18
C ASP A 16 7.77 -11.62 -0.09
N ALA A 17 8.15 -12.66 0.67
CA ALA A 17 7.33 -13.22 1.73
C ALA A 17 6.80 -12.13 2.68
N GLU A 18 7.68 -11.23 3.10
CA GLU A 18 7.27 -10.04 3.88
C GLU A 18 7.99 -8.82 3.36
N PHE A 19 7.27 -7.70 3.29
CA PHE A 19 7.85 -6.43 2.86
C PHE A 19 7.10 -5.25 3.48
N VAL A 20 7.78 -4.10 3.49
CA VAL A 20 7.14 -2.81 3.75
C VAL A 20 7.50 -1.88 2.60
N THR A 21 6.55 -1.06 2.18
CA THR A 21 6.81 -0.05 1.15
C THR A 21 7.59 1.12 1.73
N GLU A 22 8.16 1.95 0.84
CA GLU A 22 8.72 3.23 1.26
C GLU A 22 7.65 4.06 1.94
N PRO A 23 7.96 4.69 3.08
CA PRO A 23 7.01 5.54 3.76
C PRO A 23 6.82 6.87 3.01
N TYR A 24 5.62 7.42 3.10
CA TYR A 24 5.31 8.69 2.47
C TYR A 24 4.62 9.62 3.46
N GLU A 25 5.04 10.88 3.50
CA GLU A 25 4.45 11.89 4.37
C GLU A 25 3.16 12.42 3.74
N VAL A 26 2.06 12.37 4.49
CA VAL A 26 0.71 12.65 3.99
C VAL A 26 -0.07 13.63 4.88
N ALA A 27 0.63 14.38 5.73
CA ALA A 27 -0.02 15.24 6.72
C ALA A 27 -0.95 16.30 6.10
N TRP A 28 -0.69 16.71 4.86
CA TRP A 28 -1.49 17.71 4.15
C TRP A 28 -2.77 17.15 3.53
N ALA A 29 -2.85 15.83 3.35
CA ALA A 29 -3.94 15.19 2.63
C ALA A 29 -5.11 14.85 3.55
N ARG A 30 -6.32 14.87 3.02
CA ARG A 30 -7.52 14.45 3.72
C ARG A 30 -8.00 13.08 3.26
N GLU A 31 -7.69 12.72 2.02
CA GLU A 31 -8.08 11.44 1.45
C GLU A 31 -6.85 10.76 0.87
N ALA A 32 -6.81 9.45 1.01
CA ALA A 32 -5.79 8.62 0.43
C ALA A 32 -6.39 7.33 -0.11
N ARG A 33 -5.79 6.80 -1.17
CA ARG A 33 -6.17 5.51 -1.73
C ARG A 33 -4.94 4.81 -2.26
N TRP A 34 -4.78 3.59 -1.84
CA TRP A 34 -3.74 2.71 -2.38
C TRP A 34 -4.19 2.01 -3.63
N PHE A 35 -3.26 1.82 -4.56
CA PHE A 35 -3.43 0.96 -5.73
C PHE A 35 -2.22 0.05 -5.83
N VAL A 36 -2.49 -1.23 -5.99
CA VAL A 36 -1.45 -2.22 -6.27
C VAL A 36 -1.73 -2.78 -7.64
N VAL A 37 -0.77 -2.64 -8.55
CA VAL A 37 -0.88 -3.13 -9.92
C VAL A 37 0.11 -4.27 -10.09
N LEU A 38 -0.39 -5.47 -10.29
CA LEU A 38 0.44 -6.66 -10.48
C LEU A 38 0.73 -6.86 -11.98
N ASP A 39 2.01 -6.95 -12.31
CA ASP A 39 2.45 -7.26 -13.67
C ASP A 39 2.64 -8.77 -13.83
N GLU A 40 3.13 -9.42 -12.77
CA GLU A 40 3.31 -10.86 -12.71
C GLU A 40 2.88 -11.39 -11.34
N ALA A 41 2.20 -12.51 -11.34
CA ALA A 41 1.83 -13.20 -10.11
C ALA A 41 1.82 -14.71 -10.36
N PRO A 42 2.19 -15.53 -9.34
CA PRO A 42 2.05 -16.98 -9.45
C PRO A 42 0.59 -17.39 -9.61
N GLU A 43 0.34 -18.56 -10.20
CA GLU A 43 -1.02 -19.08 -10.35
C GLU A 43 -1.74 -19.27 -9.02
N ALA A 44 -1.01 -19.72 -8.01
CA ALA A 44 -1.56 -19.91 -6.66
C ALA A 44 -0.72 -19.13 -5.67
N PHE A 45 -1.25 -18.00 -5.21
CA PHE A 45 -0.57 -17.16 -4.23
C PHE A 45 -1.60 -16.50 -3.33
N ASP A 46 -1.15 -16.11 -2.14
CA ASP A 46 -1.91 -15.29 -1.22
C ASP A 46 -1.11 -14.01 -0.98
N PHE A 47 -1.66 -12.87 -1.34
CA PHE A 47 -0.99 -11.58 -1.21
C PHE A 47 -1.83 -10.68 -0.30
N ARG A 48 -1.35 -10.50 0.92
CA ARG A 48 -2.04 -9.72 1.96
C ARG A 48 -1.37 -8.39 2.18
N LEU A 49 -2.18 -7.35 2.34
CA LEU A 49 -1.73 -5.97 2.42
C LEU A 49 -2.43 -5.27 3.58
N ASP A 50 -1.64 -4.68 4.46
CA ASP A 50 -2.12 -3.91 5.61
C ASP A 50 -1.58 -2.48 5.54
N THR A 51 -2.46 -1.50 5.78
CA THR A 51 -2.04 -0.11 5.89
C THR A 51 -1.49 0.14 7.29
N GLU A 52 -0.32 0.76 7.35
CA GLU A 52 0.29 1.22 8.60
C GLU A 52 0.44 2.73 8.60
N ILE A 53 0.33 3.31 9.78
CA ILE A 53 0.43 4.75 10.00
C ILE A 53 1.54 5.05 11.00
N SER A 54 2.06 6.28 10.92
CA SER A 54 3.09 6.74 11.84
C SER A 54 2.98 8.24 12.08
N PRO A 55 3.29 8.72 13.30
CA PRO A 55 3.35 10.15 13.58
C PRO A 55 4.65 10.79 13.08
N ASP A 56 5.73 10.04 12.93
CA ASP A 56 7.07 10.54 12.67
C ASP A 56 7.82 9.84 11.53
N GLY A 57 7.24 8.82 10.93
CA GLY A 57 7.88 8.02 9.90
C GLY A 57 8.85 6.97 10.45
N LEU A 58 8.93 6.82 11.76
CA LEU A 58 9.84 5.89 12.43
C LEU A 58 9.10 4.83 13.24
N ASP A 59 8.09 5.25 13.99
CA ASP A 59 7.30 4.36 14.85
C ASP A 59 5.96 4.07 14.18
N TRP A 60 5.69 2.80 13.92
CA TRP A 60 4.56 2.38 13.09
C TRP A 60 3.55 1.53 13.83
N CYS A 61 2.29 1.70 13.47
CA CYS A 61 1.21 0.85 13.97
C CYS A 61 0.17 0.62 12.85
N PRO A 62 -0.62 -0.46 12.96
CA PRO A 62 -1.70 -0.67 12.00
C PRO A 62 -2.76 0.42 12.12
N LEU A 63 -3.37 0.79 10.98
CA LEU A 63 -4.51 1.68 10.97
C LEU A 63 -5.74 0.92 11.48
N GLU A 64 -6.39 1.43 12.52
CA GLU A 64 -7.56 0.79 13.10
C GLU A 64 -8.75 0.81 12.12
N GLY A 65 -9.64 -0.15 12.27
CA GLY A 65 -10.86 -0.23 11.48
C GLY A 65 -10.67 -0.68 10.04
N VAL A 66 -9.44 -1.03 9.65
CA VAL A 66 -9.13 -1.46 8.29
C VAL A 66 -8.76 -2.93 8.32
N SER A 67 -9.46 -3.72 7.53
CA SER A 67 -9.14 -5.14 7.36
C SER A 67 -7.95 -5.31 6.41
N THR A 68 -7.28 -6.45 6.53
CA THR A 68 -6.28 -6.86 5.55
C THR A 68 -6.92 -6.98 4.17
N HIS A 69 -6.28 -6.38 3.18
CA HIS A 69 -6.71 -6.47 1.80
C HIS A 69 -5.95 -7.57 1.07
N VAL A 70 -6.62 -8.20 0.13
CA VAL A 70 -6.04 -9.29 -0.65
C VAL A 70 -5.91 -8.85 -2.10
N ALA A 71 -4.70 -8.95 -2.65
CA ALA A 71 -4.45 -8.65 -4.06
C ALA A 71 -4.65 -9.95 -4.85
N ASP A 72 -5.88 -10.18 -5.30
CA ASP A 72 -6.27 -11.39 -6.04
C ASP A 72 -6.59 -11.11 -7.51
N GLN A 73 -6.33 -9.90 -7.96
CA GLN A 73 -6.55 -9.48 -9.34
C GLN A 73 -5.45 -8.52 -9.77
N ARG A 74 -5.42 -8.17 -11.04
CA ARG A 74 -4.35 -7.34 -11.60
C ARG A 74 -4.25 -5.97 -10.90
N VAL A 75 -5.38 -5.35 -10.59
CA VAL A 75 -5.39 -4.07 -9.89
C VAL A 75 -6.26 -4.18 -8.65
N THR A 76 -5.67 -3.91 -7.51
CA THR A 76 -6.36 -3.89 -6.22
C THR A 76 -6.24 -2.51 -5.62
N SER A 77 -7.33 -1.98 -5.06
CA SER A 77 -7.28 -0.68 -4.41
C SER A 77 -8.17 -0.64 -3.16
N TRP A 78 -7.83 0.25 -2.24
CA TRP A 78 -8.64 0.51 -1.06
C TRP A 78 -8.44 1.93 -0.57
N ALA A 79 -9.50 2.48 0.03
CA ALA A 79 -9.48 3.81 0.61
C ALA A 79 -8.83 3.79 1.98
N VAL A 80 -8.15 4.88 2.31
CA VAL A 80 -7.53 5.10 3.61
C VAL A 80 -8.06 6.40 4.18
N ARG A 81 -8.54 6.37 5.42
CA ARG A 81 -9.14 7.52 6.10
C ARG A 81 -8.61 7.62 7.53
N ASP A 82 -8.69 8.82 8.09
CA ASP A 82 -8.32 9.07 9.49
C ASP A 82 -6.90 8.61 9.82
N PHE A 83 -6.00 8.85 8.88
CA PHE A 83 -4.59 8.53 9.02
C PHE A 83 -3.85 9.73 9.62
N GLY A 84 -2.66 9.50 10.11
CA GLY A 84 -1.83 10.55 10.68
C GLY A 84 -0.92 11.22 9.65
N GLY A 85 0.36 11.42 10.00
CA GLY A 85 1.30 12.11 9.15
C GLY A 85 1.98 11.26 8.08
N TRP A 86 2.05 9.94 8.28
CA TRP A 86 2.79 9.04 7.40
C TRP A 86 2.02 7.77 7.12
N LEU A 87 2.18 7.27 5.90
CA LEU A 87 1.57 6.01 5.45
C LEU A 87 2.63 5.08 4.86
N ARG A 88 2.42 3.78 5.06
CA ARG A 88 3.10 2.71 4.32
C ARG A 88 2.21 1.49 4.25
N VAL A 89 2.56 0.54 3.41
CA VAL A 89 1.90 -0.77 3.35
C VAL A 89 2.87 -1.82 3.85
N ARG A 90 2.39 -2.68 4.75
CA ARG A 90 3.06 -3.92 5.11
C ARG A 90 2.37 -5.05 4.36
N GLY A 91 3.13 -5.83 3.63
CA GLY A 91 2.57 -6.91 2.84
C GLY A 91 3.24 -8.24 3.09
N ALA A 92 2.55 -9.29 2.73
CA ALA A 92 3.06 -10.67 2.79
C ALA A 92 2.55 -11.46 1.60
N VAL A 93 3.46 -12.13 0.92
CA VAL A 93 3.14 -13.02 -0.20
C VAL A 93 3.49 -14.44 0.21
N THR A 94 2.52 -15.35 0.13
CA THR A 94 2.74 -16.78 0.35
C THR A 94 2.42 -17.55 -0.91
N GLY A 95 3.08 -18.69 -1.09
CA GLY A 95 2.94 -19.52 -2.28
C GLY A 95 4.27 -19.73 -2.97
N THR A 96 4.24 -20.29 -4.16
CA THR A 96 5.44 -20.55 -4.96
C THR A 96 5.58 -19.48 -6.05
N GLY A 97 6.78 -18.93 -6.18
CA GLY A 97 7.07 -17.89 -7.15
C GLY A 97 7.00 -16.49 -6.54
N GLN A 98 7.19 -15.49 -7.39
CA GLN A 98 7.22 -14.08 -7.00
C GLN A 98 6.09 -13.32 -7.65
N ALA A 99 5.52 -12.39 -6.90
CA ALA A 99 4.65 -11.37 -7.47
C ALA A 99 5.50 -10.13 -7.80
N LYS A 100 5.23 -9.51 -8.92
CA LYS A 100 5.87 -8.27 -9.36
C LYS A 100 4.83 -7.24 -9.68
N GLY A 101 5.09 -6.01 -9.31
CA GLY A 101 4.16 -4.94 -9.61
C GLY A 101 4.58 -3.60 -9.06
N SER A 102 3.63 -2.70 -9.04
CA SER A 102 3.83 -1.33 -8.59
C SER A 102 2.79 -0.94 -7.55
N VAL A 103 3.18 -0.04 -6.66
CA VAL A 103 2.29 0.49 -5.63
C VAL A 103 2.17 2.00 -5.83
N PHE A 104 0.94 2.46 -5.97
CA PHE A 104 0.62 3.88 -6.10
C PHE A 104 -0.16 4.35 -4.88
N LEU A 105 0.06 5.60 -4.52
CA LEU A 105 -0.72 6.27 -3.49
C LEU A 105 -1.32 7.53 -4.11
N VAL A 106 -2.64 7.62 -4.11
CA VAL A 106 -3.37 8.80 -4.59
C VAL A 106 -3.82 9.59 -3.38
N LEU A 107 -3.43 10.85 -3.34
CA LEU A 107 -3.71 11.76 -2.23
C LEU A 107 -4.53 12.94 -2.72
N LYS A 108 -5.49 13.37 -1.90
CA LYS A 108 -6.30 14.55 -2.18
C LYS A 108 -6.40 15.43 -0.94
N ALA A 109 -6.31 16.72 -1.15
CA ALA A 109 -6.48 17.71 -0.11
C ALA A 109 -7.95 17.97 0.21
#